data_87bb73387e81248920b42238fc7b5b11
#
_entry.id   87bb73387e81248920b42238fc7b5b11
#
_cell.length_a   1.000
_cell.length_b   1.000
_cell.length_c   1.000
_cell.angle_alpha   90.00
_cell.angle_beta   90.00
_cell.angle_gamma   90.00
#
_symmetry.space_group_name_H-M   'P 1'
#
loop_
_entity.id
_entity.type
_entity.pdbx_description
1 polymer ?
#
loop_
_entity_poly.entity_id
_entity_poly.type
_entity_poly.pdbx_seq_one_letter_code
_entity_poly.pdbx_strand_id
1 'polypeptide(L)'
;MRFKKHLLGWLAATLLFSSQTQAAPLVLATKSFTEQHILSAMTVQYLQKKGFQVQPQTNIAAVISRNAMVNKQIDITWEYTGTSLIIFNRIDKRMSPQETYDTVKRLDAKLGLVWLKPADMNNTYAFAMQRKRAEAENITAISQMVAKIEQVRQNDPDNNWMLGLDLEFAGRSDGMKPLQQAYQMQLDRPQIRQMDPGLVYNAVRDGLVDAGLVYTTDGRVKGFDLKVLEDDKGFFPSYAVTPVVRKEVLEANPGLDDALNTLSGLLNNDVISTLNAQVDIDHRTPQQVAHQFLQDKGLL
;
A
#
# COMPACT_ATOMS: atom_id res chain seq x y z
N MET A 1 79.61 6.86 -47.48
CA MET A 1 78.88 7.11 -46.22
C MET A 1 77.40 6.77 -46.44
N ARG A 2 76.89 5.69 -45.84
CA ARG A 2 75.50 5.17 -45.97
C ARG A 2 74.72 5.59 -44.79
N PHE A 3 73.68 6.43 -44.91
CA PHE A 3 72.74 6.80 -43.89
C PHE A 3 71.63 5.74 -43.88
N LYS A 4 71.49 5.02 -42.75
CA LYS A 4 70.37 4.15 -42.47
C LYS A 4 69.22 4.96 -41.85
N LYS A 5 68.06 4.97 -42.51
CA LYS A 5 66.82 5.55 -41.99
C LYS A 5 66.11 4.47 -41.09
N HIS A 6 65.99 4.77 -39.82
CA HIS A 6 65.14 3.97 -38.92
C HIS A 6 63.72 4.51 -39.00
N LEU A 7 62.81 3.69 -39.50
CA LEU A 7 61.37 3.92 -39.42
C LEU A 7 60.92 3.42 -38.02
N LEU A 8 60.53 4.35 -37.12
CA LEU A 8 59.81 3.99 -35.88
C LEU A 8 58.33 3.94 -36.23
N GLY A 9 57.76 2.72 -36.22
CA GLY A 9 56.32 2.51 -36.31
C GLY A 9 55.67 2.82 -34.96
N TRP A 10 54.80 3.82 -34.92
CA TRP A 10 53.90 4.07 -33.77
C TRP A 10 52.67 3.17 -33.88
N LEU A 11 52.60 2.17 -33.01
CA LEU A 11 51.40 1.37 -32.80
C LEU A 11 50.46 2.16 -31.87
N ALA A 12 49.46 2.84 -32.42
CA ALA A 12 48.41 3.48 -31.66
C ALA A 12 47.43 2.40 -31.19
N ALA A 13 47.58 1.96 -29.94
CA ALA A 13 46.59 1.12 -29.27
C ALA A 13 45.37 1.96 -28.91
N THR A 14 44.33 1.91 -29.73
CA THR A 14 43.02 2.48 -29.43
C THR A 14 42.34 1.65 -28.31
N LEU A 15 42.46 2.08 -27.07
CA LEU A 15 41.68 1.59 -25.96
C LEU A 15 40.23 2.03 -26.18
N LEU A 16 39.40 1.13 -26.68
CA LEU A 16 37.93 1.26 -26.66
C LEU A 16 37.47 1.19 -25.20
N PHE A 17 37.37 2.34 -24.54
CA PHE A 17 36.62 2.47 -23.33
C PHE A 17 35.13 2.25 -23.68
N SER A 18 34.66 1.03 -23.53
CA SER A 18 33.22 0.76 -23.47
C SER A 18 32.67 1.50 -22.26
N SER A 19 32.18 2.71 -22.46
CA SER A 19 31.36 3.40 -21.46
C SER A 19 30.13 2.56 -21.27
N GLN A 20 30.12 1.71 -20.24
CA GLN A 20 28.87 1.14 -19.75
C GLN A 20 28.04 2.34 -19.31
N THR A 21 27.10 2.75 -20.13
CA THR A 21 26.03 3.67 -19.72
C THR A 21 25.25 2.95 -18.62
N GLN A 22 25.58 3.29 -17.37
CA GLN A 22 24.83 2.80 -16.23
C GLN A 22 23.42 3.33 -16.38
N ALA A 23 22.44 2.43 -16.51
CA ALA A 23 21.04 2.81 -16.60
C ALA A 23 20.67 3.64 -15.35
N ALA A 24 19.88 4.69 -15.55
CA ALA A 24 19.40 5.49 -14.44
C ALA A 24 18.62 4.59 -13.45
N PRO A 25 18.74 4.81 -12.13
CA PRO A 25 18.06 4.01 -11.16
C PRO A 25 16.53 4.12 -11.31
N LEU A 26 15.83 3.00 -11.16
CA LEU A 26 14.40 2.94 -11.15
C LEU A 26 13.86 3.63 -9.90
N VAL A 27 13.01 4.62 -10.05
CA VAL A 27 12.39 5.35 -8.93
C VAL A 27 11.14 4.61 -8.47
N LEU A 28 11.17 4.09 -7.23
CA LEU A 28 10.05 3.39 -6.60
C LEU A 28 9.39 4.30 -5.56
N ALA A 29 8.10 4.61 -5.73
CA ALA A 29 7.33 5.35 -4.72
C ALA A 29 6.45 4.44 -3.88
N THR A 30 6.35 4.76 -2.59
CA THR A 30 5.49 4.07 -1.63
C THR A 30 4.82 5.02 -0.64
N LYS A 31 3.65 4.62 -0.14
CA LYS A 31 2.85 5.39 0.82
C LYS A 31 3.44 5.32 2.24
N SER A 32 2.82 6.01 3.21
CA SER A 32 3.36 6.25 4.57
C SER A 32 2.88 5.25 5.62
N PHE A 33 2.68 3.96 5.29
CA PHE A 33 2.29 2.94 6.25
C PHE A 33 3.11 1.65 6.10
N THR A 34 3.14 0.84 7.14
CA THR A 34 4.05 -0.29 7.34
C THR A 34 4.10 -1.25 6.15
N GLU A 35 2.95 -1.69 5.65
CA GLU A 35 2.87 -2.59 4.50
C GLU A 35 3.61 -2.04 3.28
N GLN A 36 3.43 -0.76 2.98
CA GLN A 36 4.10 -0.11 1.85
C GLN A 36 5.62 0.01 2.06
N HIS A 37 6.06 0.22 3.30
CA HIS A 37 7.49 0.23 3.62
C HIS A 37 8.12 -1.15 3.47
N ILE A 38 7.40 -2.23 3.84
CA ILE A 38 7.83 -3.61 3.63
C ILE A 38 7.89 -3.93 2.14
N LEU A 39 6.85 -3.61 1.36
CA LEU A 39 6.81 -3.80 -0.08
C LEU A 39 7.95 -3.05 -0.78
N SER A 40 8.24 -1.82 -0.34
CA SER A 40 9.39 -1.06 -0.81
C SER A 40 10.70 -1.77 -0.53
N ALA A 41 10.93 -2.21 0.70
CA ALA A 41 12.16 -2.88 1.11
C ALA A 41 12.36 -4.21 0.37
N MET A 42 11.30 -5.00 0.17
CA MET A 42 11.31 -6.23 -0.64
C MET A 42 11.68 -5.93 -2.08
N THR A 43 11.03 -4.94 -2.68
CA THR A 43 11.27 -4.56 -4.07
C THR A 43 12.71 -4.10 -4.29
N VAL A 44 13.21 -3.21 -3.43
CA VAL A 44 14.60 -2.71 -3.52
C VAL A 44 15.59 -3.87 -3.43
N GLN A 45 15.49 -4.71 -2.39
CA GLN A 45 16.45 -5.79 -2.16
C GLN A 45 16.43 -6.84 -3.27
N TYR A 46 15.24 -7.26 -3.70
CA TYR A 46 15.11 -8.28 -4.72
C TYR A 46 15.52 -7.77 -6.11
N LEU A 47 15.13 -6.57 -6.50
CA LEU A 47 15.53 -5.99 -7.77
C LEU A 47 17.04 -5.72 -7.81
N GLN A 48 17.64 -5.28 -6.71
CA GLN A 48 19.10 -5.14 -6.61
C GLN A 48 19.82 -6.48 -6.78
N LYS A 49 19.30 -7.57 -6.18
CA LYS A 49 19.82 -8.93 -6.41
C LYS A 49 19.72 -9.37 -7.87
N LYS A 50 18.69 -8.87 -8.59
CA LYS A 50 18.50 -9.11 -10.03
C LYS A 50 19.34 -8.18 -10.92
N GLY A 51 20.12 -7.26 -10.36
CA GLY A 51 21.01 -6.36 -11.09
C GLY A 51 20.39 -5.00 -11.46
N PHE A 52 19.16 -4.72 -11.05
CA PHE A 52 18.55 -3.40 -11.22
C PHE A 52 19.03 -2.43 -10.14
N GLN A 53 19.15 -1.16 -10.50
CA GLN A 53 19.35 -0.11 -9.52
C GLN A 53 17.98 0.49 -9.17
N VAL A 54 17.67 0.59 -7.88
CA VAL A 54 16.37 1.09 -7.40
C VAL A 54 16.60 2.18 -6.36
N GLN A 55 15.93 3.31 -6.56
CA GLN A 55 15.91 4.44 -5.62
C GLN A 55 14.51 4.55 -5.00
N PRO A 56 14.33 4.19 -3.72
CA PRO A 56 13.04 4.33 -3.05
C PRO A 56 12.74 5.78 -2.68
N GLN A 57 11.50 6.19 -2.90
CA GLN A 57 10.89 7.43 -2.39
C GLN A 57 9.70 7.03 -1.52
N THR A 58 9.80 7.25 -0.23
CA THR A 58 8.79 6.84 0.75
C THR A 58 7.90 7.99 1.17
N ASN A 59 6.75 7.68 1.78
CA ASN A 59 5.80 8.66 2.31
C ASN A 59 5.19 9.57 1.24
N ILE A 60 4.97 9.06 0.04
CA ILE A 60 4.34 9.77 -1.07
C ILE A 60 2.84 9.45 -1.06
N ALA A 61 2.00 10.48 -0.92
CA ALA A 61 0.54 10.32 -0.98
C ALA A 61 0.10 9.76 -2.34
N ALA A 62 -0.96 8.94 -2.35
CA ALA A 62 -1.43 8.20 -3.52
C ALA A 62 -1.63 9.08 -4.77
N VAL A 63 -2.29 10.23 -4.63
CA VAL A 63 -2.54 11.16 -5.75
C VAL A 63 -1.25 11.78 -6.28
N ILE A 64 -0.29 12.10 -5.39
CA ILE A 64 1.02 12.65 -5.77
C ILE A 64 1.82 11.59 -6.52
N SER A 65 1.89 10.35 -6.00
CA SER A 65 2.55 9.23 -6.65
C SER A 65 1.99 8.98 -8.05
N ARG A 66 0.65 8.96 -8.17
CA ARG A 66 -0.04 8.78 -9.46
C ARG A 66 0.35 9.85 -10.48
N ASN A 67 0.30 11.12 -10.09
CA ASN A 67 0.65 12.24 -10.97
C ASN A 67 2.13 12.19 -11.36
N ALA A 68 3.01 11.85 -10.43
CA ALA A 68 4.44 11.72 -10.68
C ALA A 68 4.77 10.55 -11.64
N MET A 69 4.02 9.44 -11.60
CA MET A 69 4.15 8.37 -12.60
C MET A 69 3.74 8.85 -14.00
N VAL A 70 2.60 9.52 -14.12
CA VAL A 70 2.13 10.07 -15.41
C VAL A 70 3.12 11.10 -15.97
N ASN A 71 3.74 11.90 -15.08
CA ASN A 71 4.76 12.90 -15.43
C ASN A 71 6.19 12.32 -15.51
N LYS A 72 6.35 10.99 -15.48
CA LYS A 72 7.64 10.30 -15.66
C LYS A 72 8.69 10.58 -14.56
N GLN A 73 8.26 10.96 -13.39
CA GLN A 73 9.12 11.22 -12.22
C GLN A 73 9.27 10.00 -11.31
N ILE A 74 8.31 9.07 -11.38
CA ILE A 74 8.29 7.78 -10.67
C ILE A 74 8.10 6.68 -11.69
N ASP A 75 8.80 5.57 -11.52
CA ASP A 75 8.82 4.43 -12.45
C ASP A 75 7.92 3.29 -11.99
N ILE A 76 7.90 3.02 -10.68
CA ILE A 76 7.24 1.88 -10.05
C ILE A 76 6.48 2.36 -8.81
N THR A 77 5.30 1.80 -8.58
CA THR A 77 4.59 1.91 -7.30
C THR A 77 3.83 0.63 -7.00
N TRP A 78 3.58 0.36 -5.72
CA TRP A 78 2.58 -0.61 -5.29
C TRP A 78 1.26 0.13 -5.05
N GLU A 79 0.25 -0.17 -5.90
CA GLU A 79 -1.03 0.52 -5.85
C GLU A 79 -2.17 -0.46 -5.59
N TYR A 80 -3.27 0.06 -5.07
CA TYR A 80 -4.46 -0.72 -4.72
C TYR A 80 -5.55 -0.51 -5.76
N THR A 81 -6.17 -1.60 -6.18
CA THR A 81 -7.20 -1.59 -7.23
C THR A 81 -8.36 -0.66 -6.90
N GLY A 82 -8.87 -0.69 -5.66
CA GLY A 82 -9.96 0.18 -5.21
C GLY A 82 -9.58 1.67 -5.20
N THR A 83 -8.37 2.01 -4.78
CA THR A 83 -7.87 3.39 -4.83
C THR A 83 -7.82 3.90 -6.27
N SER A 84 -7.28 3.11 -7.19
CA SER A 84 -7.23 3.52 -8.60
C SER A 84 -8.63 3.63 -9.21
N LEU A 85 -9.54 2.72 -8.91
CA LEU A 85 -10.91 2.77 -9.42
C LEU A 85 -11.61 4.06 -8.99
N ILE A 86 -11.63 4.34 -7.69
CA ILE A 86 -12.46 5.39 -7.11
C ILE A 86 -11.78 6.75 -7.18
N ILE A 87 -10.53 6.84 -6.71
CA ILE A 87 -9.86 8.14 -6.54
C ILE A 87 -9.30 8.65 -7.88
N PHE A 88 -8.66 7.77 -8.67
CA PHE A 88 -8.02 8.21 -9.90
C PHE A 88 -8.94 8.17 -11.10
N ASN A 89 -9.74 7.11 -11.23
CA ASN A 89 -10.64 6.91 -12.35
C ASN A 89 -12.08 7.39 -12.08
N ARG A 90 -12.40 7.81 -10.85
CA ARG A 90 -13.70 8.39 -10.43
C ARG A 90 -14.88 7.48 -10.74
N ILE A 91 -14.68 6.17 -10.55
CA ILE A 91 -15.73 5.15 -10.72
C ILE A 91 -16.09 4.64 -9.33
N ASP A 92 -17.28 4.99 -8.86
CA ASP A 92 -17.84 4.60 -7.56
C ASP A 92 -18.75 3.36 -7.63
N LYS A 93 -18.93 2.81 -8.85
CA LYS A 93 -19.70 1.58 -9.06
C LYS A 93 -19.01 0.41 -8.38
N ARG A 94 -19.79 -0.39 -7.63
CA ARG A 94 -19.31 -1.66 -7.08
C ARG A 94 -19.04 -2.67 -8.19
N MET A 95 -17.92 -3.30 -8.10
CA MET A 95 -17.41 -4.32 -9.02
C MET A 95 -16.81 -5.47 -8.21
N SER A 96 -16.81 -6.67 -8.80
CA SER A 96 -16.03 -7.77 -8.25
C SER A 96 -14.52 -7.43 -8.23
N PRO A 97 -13.70 -8.12 -7.44
CA PRO A 97 -12.24 -7.88 -7.42
C PRO A 97 -11.62 -7.98 -8.82
N GLN A 98 -12.02 -8.97 -9.61
CA GLN A 98 -11.51 -9.17 -10.97
C GLN A 98 -11.95 -8.04 -11.92
N GLU A 99 -13.22 -7.65 -11.90
CA GLU A 99 -13.73 -6.54 -12.72
C GLU A 99 -13.06 -5.22 -12.36
N THR A 100 -12.80 -5.00 -11.07
CA THR A 100 -12.06 -3.81 -10.57
C THR A 100 -10.67 -3.78 -11.18
N TYR A 101 -9.91 -4.89 -11.05
CA TYR A 101 -8.56 -5.00 -11.61
C TYR A 101 -8.54 -4.78 -13.13
N ASP A 102 -9.40 -5.47 -13.88
CA ASP A 102 -9.45 -5.36 -15.34
C ASP A 102 -9.81 -3.94 -15.80
N THR A 103 -10.70 -3.29 -15.04
CA THR A 103 -11.12 -1.91 -15.33
C THR A 103 -9.98 -0.93 -15.13
N VAL A 104 -9.30 -0.96 -13.97
CA VAL A 104 -8.18 -0.04 -13.70
C VAL A 104 -7.01 -0.29 -14.65
N LYS A 105 -6.68 -1.55 -14.91
CA LYS A 105 -5.63 -1.94 -15.87
C LYS A 105 -5.89 -1.36 -17.26
N ARG A 106 -7.10 -1.49 -17.76
CA ARG A 106 -7.51 -0.98 -19.07
C ARG A 106 -7.51 0.56 -19.15
N LEU A 107 -7.95 1.23 -18.08
CA LEU A 107 -8.00 2.69 -18.04
C LEU A 107 -6.62 3.30 -17.93
N ASP A 108 -5.80 2.76 -17.05
CA ASP A 108 -4.46 3.24 -16.76
C ASP A 108 -3.47 2.96 -17.89
N ALA A 109 -3.70 1.91 -18.68
CA ALA A 109 -2.92 1.64 -19.89
C ALA A 109 -2.96 2.80 -20.90
N LYS A 110 -4.05 3.58 -20.93
CA LYS A 110 -4.17 4.78 -21.76
C LYS A 110 -3.21 5.91 -21.34
N LEU A 111 -2.73 5.86 -20.09
CA LEU A 111 -1.77 6.80 -19.52
C LEU A 111 -0.34 6.23 -19.50
N GLY A 112 -0.12 5.09 -20.18
CA GLY A 112 1.18 4.42 -20.19
C GLY A 112 1.53 3.71 -18.88
N LEU A 113 0.55 3.41 -18.02
CA LEU A 113 0.75 2.69 -16.76
C LEU A 113 0.30 1.24 -16.90
N VAL A 114 1.17 0.31 -16.58
CA VAL A 114 0.95 -1.13 -16.70
C VAL A 114 0.73 -1.72 -15.32
N TRP A 115 -0.46 -2.25 -15.09
CA TRP A 115 -0.79 -3.05 -13.91
C TRP A 115 -0.31 -4.48 -14.13
N LEU A 116 0.62 -4.94 -13.30
CA LEU A 116 1.14 -6.30 -13.31
C LEU A 116 0.17 -7.26 -12.60
N LYS A 117 0.62 -8.45 -12.22
CA LYS A 117 -0.23 -9.40 -11.50
C LYS A 117 -0.53 -8.90 -10.09
N PRO A 118 -1.79 -8.88 -9.66
CA PRO A 118 -2.14 -8.52 -8.28
C PRO A 118 -1.66 -9.60 -7.31
N ALA A 119 -1.37 -9.20 -6.08
CA ALA A 119 -1.20 -10.14 -4.98
C ALA A 119 -2.56 -10.74 -4.57
N ASP A 120 -2.53 -11.96 -4.04
CA ASP A 120 -3.73 -12.64 -3.49
C ASP A 120 -4.05 -12.11 -2.09
N MET A 121 -4.25 -10.80 -2.01
CA MET A 121 -4.57 -10.13 -0.76
C MET A 121 -5.53 -8.96 -0.97
N ASN A 122 -6.28 -8.64 0.07
CA ASN A 122 -7.21 -7.53 0.09
C ASN A 122 -6.97 -6.69 1.35
N ASN A 123 -6.24 -5.59 1.20
CA ASN A 123 -6.02 -4.63 2.28
C ASN A 123 -7.15 -3.60 2.29
N THR A 124 -8.34 -4.02 2.71
CA THR A 124 -9.51 -3.14 2.80
C THR A 124 -9.55 -2.39 4.13
N TYR A 125 -10.31 -1.30 4.12
CA TYR A 125 -10.72 -0.64 5.36
C TYR A 125 -11.73 -1.49 6.13
N ALA A 126 -11.68 -1.38 7.45
CA ALA A 126 -12.69 -1.92 8.36
C ALA A 126 -12.77 -1.06 9.62
N PHE A 127 -13.81 -1.23 10.42
CA PHE A 127 -13.80 -0.74 11.79
C PHE A 127 -13.42 -1.86 12.75
N ALA A 128 -12.70 -1.47 13.81
CA ALA A 128 -12.39 -2.39 14.90
C ALA A 128 -12.69 -1.75 16.26
N MET A 129 -13.03 -2.59 17.21
CA MET A 129 -13.23 -2.28 18.63
C MET A 129 -12.30 -3.15 19.48
N GLN A 130 -12.11 -2.81 20.76
CA GLN A 130 -11.57 -3.77 21.71
C GLN A 130 -12.45 -5.03 21.71
N ARG A 131 -11.85 -6.22 21.55
CA ARG A 131 -12.59 -7.49 21.49
C ARG A 131 -13.51 -7.67 22.70
N LYS A 132 -12.97 -7.49 23.91
CA LYS A 132 -13.74 -7.63 25.17
C LYS A 132 -15.00 -6.75 25.17
N ARG A 133 -14.89 -5.53 24.68
CA ARG A 133 -16.01 -4.60 24.62
C ARG A 133 -17.01 -4.99 23.53
N ALA A 134 -16.54 -5.32 22.33
CA ALA A 134 -17.38 -5.75 21.23
C ALA A 134 -18.23 -6.99 21.60
N GLU A 135 -17.60 -7.96 22.29
CA GLU A 135 -18.28 -9.16 22.77
C GLU A 135 -19.28 -8.84 23.89
N ALA A 136 -18.92 -7.99 24.86
CA ALA A 136 -19.85 -7.60 25.95
C ALA A 136 -21.07 -6.82 25.43
N GLU A 137 -20.93 -6.05 24.38
CA GLU A 137 -21.98 -5.26 23.75
C GLU A 137 -22.67 -5.99 22.57
N ASN A 138 -22.24 -7.22 22.23
CA ASN A 138 -22.70 -8.02 21.09
C ASN A 138 -22.59 -7.29 19.75
N ILE A 139 -21.49 -6.54 19.55
CA ILE A 139 -21.21 -5.80 18.32
C ILE A 139 -20.26 -6.63 17.46
N THR A 140 -20.73 -7.11 16.30
CA THR A 140 -19.96 -7.89 15.33
C THR A 140 -19.94 -7.27 13.95
N ALA A 141 -20.83 -6.31 13.67
CA ALA A 141 -20.98 -5.65 12.39
C ALA A 141 -21.09 -4.12 12.54
N ILE A 142 -20.82 -3.40 11.45
CA ILE A 142 -20.89 -1.93 11.43
C ILE A 142 -22.31 -1.44 11.72
N SER A 143 -23.35 -2.09 11.20
CA SER A 143 -24.74 -1.70 11.50
C SER A 143 -25.08 -1.80 12.99
N GLN A 144 -24.53 -2.78 13.71
CA GLN A 144 -24.72 -2.92 15.15
C GLN A 144 -23.97 -1.83 15.93
N MET A 145 -22.76 -1.47 15.48
CA MET A 145 -22.02 -0.33 16.01
C MET A 145 -22.83 0.97 15.86
N VAL A 146 -23.42 1.19 14.69
CA VAL A 146 -24.26 2.37 14.42
C VAL A 146 -25.49 2.41 15.30
N ALA A 147 -26.16 1.26 15.51
CA ALA A 147 -27.29 1.16 16.44
C ALA A 147 -26.87 1.50 17.88
N LYS A 148 -25.67 1.09 18.30
CA LYS A 148 -25.12 1.42 19.62
C LYS A 148 -24.83 2.91 19.76
N ILE A 149 -24.25 3.55 18.74
CA ILE A 149 -24.04 5.01 18.71
C ILE A 149 -25.35 5.76 18.92
N GLU A 150 -26.40 5.36 18.21
CA GLU A 150 -27.71 5.98 18.32
C GLU A 150 -28.34 5.75 19.72
N GLN A 151 -28.23 4.54 20.27
CA GLN A 151 -28.70 4.23 21.61
C GLN A 151 -28.01 5.09 22.68
N VAL A 152 -26.69 5.24 22.58
CA VAL A 152 -25.92 6.09 23.52
C VAL A 152 -26.38 7.54 23.42
N ARG A 153 -26.51 8.06 22.22
CA ARG A 153 -26.95 9.44 21.96
C ARG A 153 -28.35 9.73 22.53
N GLN A 154 -29.28 8.75 22.45
CA GLN A 154 -30.63 8.93 22.98
C GLN A 154 -30.71 8.86 24.52
N ASN A 155 -29.88 8.02 25.14
CA ASN A 155 -29.90 7.80 26.57
C ASN A 155 -29.04 8.79 27.36
N ASP A 156 -27.98 9.29 26.77
CA ASP A 156 -27.04 10.21 27.38
C ASP A 156 -26.46 11.14 26.29
N PRO A 157 -27.10 12.29 26.02
CA PRO A 157 -26.62 13.23 24.99
C PRO A 157 -25.23 13.81 25.25
N ASP A 158 -24.76 13.78 26.49
CA ASP A 158 -23.42 14.24 26.87
C ASP A 158 -22.36 13.15 26.70
N ASN A 159 -22.77 11.91 26.52
CA ASN A 159 -21.87 10.78 26.24
C ASN A 159 -21.53 10.72 24.76
N ASN A 160 -20.32 11.15 24.44
CA ASN A 160 -19.84 11.21 23.07
C ASN A 160 -19.13 9.89 22.71
N TRP A 161 -19.83 9.02 21.99
CA TRP A 161 -19.20 7.88 21.36
C TRP A 161 -18.12 8.34 20.37
N MET A 162 -16.88 7.87 20.52
CA MET A 162 -15.73 8.40 19.80
C MET A 162 -15.25 7.43 18.73
N LEU A 163 -15.07 7.93 17.52
CA LEU A 163 -14.52 7.20 16.39
C LEU A 163 -13.12 7.73 16.00
N GLY A 164 -12.14 6.85 15.98
CA GLY A 164 -10.78 7.16 15.48
C GLY A 164 -10.64 6.83 13.99
N LEU A 165 -10.03 7.72 13.21
CA LEU A 165 -9.72 7.43 11.80
C LEU A 165 -8.55 8.30 11.30
N ASP A 166 -7.97 7.92 10.17
CA ASP A 166 -6.91 8.69 9.55
C ASP A 166 -7.43 9.89 8.73
N LEU A 167 -6.52 10.84 8.50
CA LEU A 167 -6.84 12.08 7.78
C LEU A 167 -7.18 11.82 6.30
N GLU A 168 -6.57 10.80 5.68
CA GLU A 168 -6.83 10.49 4.27
C GLU A 168 -8.27 10.00 4.12
N PHE A 169 -8.69 9.00 4.92
CA PHE A 169 -10.05 8.48 4.87
C PHE A 169 -11.11 9.54 5.20
N ALA A 170 -10.81 10.45 6.14
CA ALA A 170 -11.72 11.55 6.46
C ALA A 170 -12.07 12.42 5.25
N GLY A 171 -11.10 12.66 4.36
CA GLY A 171 -11.23 13.55 3.22
C GLY A 171 -11.58 12.88 1.89
N ARG A 172 -11.58 11.56 1.80
CA ARG A 172 -11.81 10.82 0.55
C ARG A 172 -13.27 10.90 0.12
N SER A 173 -13.50 10.87 -1.20
CA SER A 173 -14.84 10.80 -1.79
C SER A 173 -15.57 9.48 -1.51
N ASP A 174 -14.84 8.41 -1.19
CA ASP A 174 -15.31 7.10 -0.74
C ASP A 174 -15.07 6.85 0.75
N GLY A 175 -14.78 7.91 1.52
CA GLY A 175 -14.39 7.84 2.92
C GLY A 175 -15.54 8.05 3.91
N MET A 176 -15.26 8.80 4.99
CA MET A 176 -16.16 8.93 6.15
C MET A 176 -17.54 9.47 5.79
N LYS A 177 -17.64 10.51 4.95
CA LYS A 177 -18.93 11.12 4.61
C LYS A 177 -19.88 10.17 3.87
N PRO A 178 -19.48 9.50 2.77
CA PRO A 178 -20.34 8.50 2.12
C PRO A 178 -20.60 7.28 3.01
N LEU A 179 -19.68 6.88 3.88
CA LEU A 179 -19.90 5.80 4.83
C LEU A 179 -21.01 6.15 5.83
N GLN A 180 -20.97 7.37 6.39
CA GLN A 180 -22.06 7.85 7.26
C GLN A 180 -23.41 7.83 6.56
N GLN A 181 -23.46 8.18 5.27
CA GLN A 181 -24.69 8.12 4.47
C GLN A 181 -25.17 6.66 4.26
N ALA A 182 -24.26 5.76 3.87
CA ALA A 182 -24.59 4.36 3.60
C ALA A 182 -25.11 3.63 4.85
N TYR A 183 -24.51 3.90 6.00
CA TYR A 183 -24.86 3.29 7.26
C TYR A 183 -25.88 4.10 8.09
N GLN A 184 -26.28 5.29 7.62
CA GLN A 184 -27.12 6.25 8.37
C GLN A 184 -26.51 6.60 9.74
N MET A 185 -25.18 6.63 9.78
CA MET A 185 -24.41 6.89 10.99
C MET A 185 -24.40 8.38 11.31
N GLN A 186 -24.87 8.74 12.49
CA GLN A 186 -24.90 10.13 12.95
C GLN A 186 -23.78 10.37 13.97
N LEU A 187 -22.66 10.86 13.47
CA LEU A 187 -21.54 11.33 14.29
C LEU A 187 -21.20 12.75 13.88
N ASP A 188 -21.10 13.62 14.85
CA ASP A 188 -20.67 14.99 14.68
C ASP A 188 -19.14 15.10 14.70
N ARG A 189 -18.63 16.21 14.19
CA ARG A 189 -17.19 16.44 14.09
C ARG A 189 -16.42 16.24 15.42
N PRO A 190 -16.90 16.64 16.59
CA PRO A 190 -16.21 16.40 17.85
C PRO A 190 -16.06 14.91 18.22
N GLN A 191 -16.95 14.07 17.70
CA GLN A 191 -16.94 12.61 17.93
C GLN A 191 -15.98 11.85 17.02
N ILE A 192 -15.38 12.54 16.04
CA ILE A 192 -14.43 11.97 15.09
C ILE A 192 -13.01 12.46 15.41
N ARG A 193 -12.16 11.55 15.87
CA ARG A 193 -10.76 11.81 16.16
C ARG A 193 -9.89 11.44 14.97
N GLN A 194 -9.36 12.46 14.30
CA GLN A 194 -8.43 12.27 13.19
C GLN A 194 -7.00 12.21 13.72
N MET A 195 -6.26 11.19 13.31
CA MET A 195 -4.90 10.95 13.75
C MET A 195 -4.08 10.21 12.69
N ASP A 196 -2.80 9.99 12.94
CA ASP A 196 -1.97 9.11 12.09
C ASP A 196 -2.55 7.69 12.06
N PRO A 197 -2.55 7.01 10.89
CA PRO A 197 -3.10 5.66 10.75
C PRO A 197 -2.59 4.68 11.81
N GLY A 198 -1.29 4.73 12.14
CA GLY A 198 -0.69 3.88 13.15
C GLY A 198 -1.20 4.14 14.57
N LEU A 199 -1.60 5.35 14.89
CA LEU A 199 -2.08 5.73 16.21
C LEU A 199 -3.53 5.28 16.47
N VAL A 200 -4.33 5.06 15.43
CA VAL A 200 -5.73 4.62 15.59
C VAL A 200 -5.81 3.30 16.36
N TYR A 201 -4.93 2.35 16.06
CA TYR A 201 -4.90 1.04 16.73
C TYR A 201 -4.60 1.17 18.23
N ASN A 202 -3.64 2.02 18.59
CA ASN A 202 -3.32 2.31 19.99
C ASN A 202 -4.51 2.98 20.68
N ALA A 203 -5.15 3.95 20.03
CA ALA A 203 -6.31 4.65 20.58
C ALA A 203 -7.48 3.71 20.86
N VAL A 204 -7.72 2.72 19.98
CA VAL A 204 -8.74 1.67 20.24
C VAL A 204 -8.31 0.77 21.38
N ARG A 205 -7.06 0.27 21.37
CA ARG A 205 -6.54 -0.61 22.44
C ARG A 205 -6.64 0.05 23.82
N ASP A 206 -6.30 1.32 23.89
CA ASP A 206 -6.23 2.09 25.17
C ASP A 206 -7.58 2.69 25.56
N GLY A 207 -8.65 2.48 24.77
CA GLY A 207 -10.00 2.99 25.04
C GLY A 207 -10.12 4.52 24.90
N LEU A 208 -9.22 5.17 24.19
CA LEU A 208 -9.29 6.60 23.88
C LEU A 208 -10.33 6.93 22.81
N VAL A 209 -10.71 5.92 22.03
CA VAL A 209 -11.82 5.90 21.09
C VAL A 209 -12.58 4.59 21.26
N ASP A 210 -13.87 4.60 20.97
CA ASP A 210 -14.75 3.42 21.12
C ASP A 210 -14.57 2.43 19.97
N ALA A 211 -14.35 2.94 18.76
CA ALA A 211 -13.97 2.18 17.58
C ALA A 211 -12.97 2.97 16.75
N GLY A 212 -12.26 2.28 15.87
CA GLY A 212 -11.29 2.90 14.97
C GLY A 212 -11.31 2.30 13.58
N LEU A 213 -11.00 3.12 12.59
CA LEU A 213 -10.75 2.67 11.24
C LEU A 213 -9.41 1.94 11.21
N VAL A 214 -9.42 0.72 10.71
CA VAL A 214 -8.23 -0.13 10.60
C VAL A 214 -8.07 -0.66 9.18
N TYR A 215 -6.88 -1.15 8.86
CA TYR A 215 -6.61 -1.92 7.65
C TYR A 215 -6.65 -3.41 8.00
N THR A 216 -7.32 -4.21 7.17
CA THR A 216 -7.54 -5.63 7.47
C THR A 216 -6.27 -6.48 7.47
N THR A 217 -5.19 -6.01 6.84
CA THR A 217 -3.89 -6.69 6.81
C THR A 217 -2.92 -6.19 7.89
N ASP A 218 -3.33 -5.25 8.74
CA ASP A 218 -2.46 -4.70 9.78
C ASP A 218 -2.30 -5.67 10.94
N GLY A 219 -1.05 -5.97 11.30
CA GLY A 219 -0.72 -6.93 12.35
C GLY A 219 -1.19 -6.52 13.75
N ARG A 220 -1.36 -5.21 14.00
CA ARG A 220 -1.86 -4.68 15.28
C ARG A 220 -3.30 -5.07 15.58
N VAL A 221 -4.11 -5.38 14.56
CA VAL A 221 -5.46 -5.92 14.77
C VAL A 221 -5.41 -7.17 15.65
N LYS A 222 -4.54 -8.12 15.30
CA LYS A 222 -4.32 -9.34 16.08
C LYS A 222 -3.49 -9.07 17.33
N GLY A 223 -2.43 -8.29 17.22
CA GLY A 223 -1.49 -8.01 18.30
C GLY A 223 -2.10 -7.26 19.48
N PHE A 224 -3.11 -6.44 19.25
CA PHE A 224 -3.83 -5.69 20.29
C PHE A 224 -5.19 -6.30 20.65
N ASP A 225 -5.47 -7.53 20.19
CA ASP A 225 -6.73 -8.22 20.40
C ASP A 225 -7.95 -7.37 20.03
N LEU A 226 -7.91 -6.77 18.83
CA LEU A 226 -9.03 -6.00 18.32
C LEU A 226 -10.02 -6.91 17.57
N LYS A 227 -11.30 -6.59 17.71
CA LYS A 227 -12.37 -7.23 16.95
C LYS A 227 -12.68 -6.38 15.71
N VAL A 228 -12.37 -6.90 14.53
CA VAL A 228 -12.83 -6.30 13.27
C VAL A 228 -14.33 -6.53 13.13
N LEU A 229 -15.06 -5.48 12.78
CA LEU A 229 -16.49 -5.50 12.52
C LEU A 229 -16.74 -5.82 11.05
N GLU A 230 -17.76 -6.65 10.82
CA GLU A 230 -18.21 -6.98 9.46
C GLU A 230 -18.79 -5.74 8.76
N ASP A 231 -18.38 -5.51 7.52
CA ASP A 231 -19.02 -4.54 6.61
C ASP A 231 -20.28 -5.16 6.01
N ASP A 232 -21.33 -5.28 6.81
CA ASP A 232 -22.58 -5.97 6.48
C ASP A 232 -23.43 -5.31 5.39
N LYS A 233 -23.10 -4.07 5.03
CA LYS A 233 -23.63 -3.40 3.83
C LYS A 233 -22.67 -3.45 2.64
N GLY A 234 -21.46 -4.02 2.84
CA GLY A 234 -20.42 -4.13 1.84
C GLY A 234 -20.04 -2.76 1.28
N PHE A 235 -19.81 -1.76 2.09
CA PHE A 235 -19.46 -0.41 1.69
C PHE A 235 -18.05 -0.34 1.10
N PHE A 236 -17.10 -1.04 1.70
CA PHE A 236 -15.71 -1.00 1.27
C PHE A 236 -15.46 -1.84 0.01
N PRO A 237 -14.80 -1.30 -1.01
CA PRO A 237 -14.41 -2.05 -2.19
C PRO A 237 -13.25 -3.00 -1.91
N SER A 238 -12.88 -3.81 -2.91
CA SER A 238 -11.66 -4.60 -2.87
C SER A 238 -10.43 -3.74 -3.15
N TYR A 239 -9.37 -3.95 -2.37
CA TYR A 239 -8.09 -3.27 -2.49
C TYR A 239 -6.94 -4.29 -2.66
N ALA A 240 -6.95 -5.03 -3.77
CA ALA A 240 -5.82 -5.89 -4.11
C ALA A 240 -4.59 -5.04 -4.44
N VAL A 241 -3.47 -5.29 -3.74
CA VAL A 241 -2.20 -4.59 -4.00
C VAL A 241 -1.54 -5.14 -5.26
N THR A 242 -1.04 -4.25 -6.10
CA THR A 242 -0.50 -4.60 -7.41
C THR A 242 0.70 -3.72 -7.75
N PRO A 243 1.80 -4.27 -8.28
CA PRO A 243 2.87 -3.46 -8.84
C PRO A 243 2.37 -2.77 -10.10
N VAL A 244 2.54 -1.46 -10.16
CA VAL A 244 2.24 -0.63 -11.34
C VAL A 244 3.53 0.00 -11.84
N VAL A 245 3.79 -0.13 -13.13
CA VAL A 245 5.04 0.31 -13.76
C VAL A 245 4.72 1.12 -15.01
N ARG A 246 5.52 2.14 -15.31
CA ARG A 246 5.41 2.84 -16.59
C ARG A 246 5.78 1.89 -17.73
N LYS A 247 4.99 1.92 -18.82
CA LYS A 247 5.16 1.05 -19.98
C LYS A 247 6.60 1.14 -20.56
N GLU A 248 7.08 2.34 -20.77
CA GLU A 248 8.43 2.59 -21.33
C GLU A 248 9.55 2.06 -20.42
N VAL A 249 9.30 1.98 -19.10
CA VAL A 249 10.26 1.42 -18.13
C VAL A 249 10.34 -0.10 -18.28
N LEU A 250 9.19 -0.78 -18.44
CA LEU A 250 9.16 -2.22 -18.71
C LEU A 250 9.85 -2.56 -20.04
N GLU A 251 9.59 -1.78 -21.09
CA GLU A 251 10.21 -1.96 -22.41
C GLU A 251 11.73 -1.80 -22.35
N ALA A 252 12.23 -0.89 -21.52
CA ALA A 252 13.66 -0.62 -21.33
C ALA A 252 14.37 -1.60 -20.36
N ASN A 253 13.62 -2.36 -19.55
CA ASN A 253 14.15 -3.21 -18.50
C ASN A 253 13.57 -4.63 -18.56
N PRO A 254 14.04 -5.49 -19.48
CA PRO A 254 13.57 -6.87 -19.62
C PRO A 254 13.70 -7.66 -18.31
N GLY A 255 12.66 -8.41 -17.94
CA GLY A 255 12.61 -9.21 -16.71
C GLY A 255 12.18 -8.44 -15.45
N LEU A 256 11.94 -7.13 -15.55
CA LEU A 256 11.42 -6.34 -14.43
C LEU A 256 10.00 -6.77 -14.04
N ASP A 257 9.15 -7.04 -15.03
CA ASP A 257 7.79 -7.54 -14.83
C ASP A 257 7.77 -8.91 -14.15
N ASP A 258 8.62 -9.85 -14.58
CA ASP A 258 8.74 -11.17 -13.95
C ASP A 258 9.23 -11.07 -12.51
N ALA A 259 10.19 -10.19 -12.23
CA ALA A 259 10.68 -9.98 -10.87
C ALA A 259 9.58 -9.40 -9.96
N LEU A 260 8.84 -8.40 -10.40
CA LEU A 260 7.74 -7.81 -9.65
C LEU A 260 6.55 -8.78 -9.48
N ASN A 261 6.23 -9.56 -10.51
CA ASN A 261 5.22 -10.61 -10.45
C ASN A 261 5.61 -11.75 -9.48
N THR A 262 6.91 -12.05 -9.37
CA THR A 262 7.42 -12.99 -8.36
C THR A 262 7.11 -12.47 -6.96
N LEU A 263 7.38 -11.20 -6.67
CA LEU A 263 7.07 -10.61 -5.37
C LEU A 263 5.58 -10.61 -5.06
N SER A 264 4.73 -10.17 -5.99
CA SER A 264 3.28 -10.16 -5.77
C SER A 264 2.71 -11.57 -5.54
N GLY A 265 3.23 -12.58 -6.22
CA GLY A 265 2.82 -13.98 -6.06
C GLY A 265 3.17 -14.62 -4.71
N LEU A 266 4.04 -14.00 -3.91
CA LEU A 266 4.38 -14.47 -2.55
C LEU A 266 3.43 -13.93 -1.48
N LEU A 267 2.59 -12.95 -1.81
CA LEU A 267 1.80 -12.20 -0.84
C LEU A 267 0.35 -12.69 -0.81
N ASN A 268 -0.13 -12.90 0.40
CA ASN A 268 -1.54 -13.07 0.74
C ASN A 268 -1.81 -12.36 2.08
N ASN A 269 -3.07 -12.33 2.53
CA ASN A 269 -3.44 -11.64 3.76
C ASN A 269 -2.64 -12.14 4.98
N ASP A 270 -2.45 -13.43 5.14
CA ASP A 270 -1.74 -14.01 6.29
C ASP A 270 -0.25 -13.66 6.29
N VAL A 271 0.38 -13.77 5.12
CA VAL A 271 1.80 -13.40 4.94
C VAL A 271 2.01 -11.93 5.29
N ILE A 272 1.26 -11.03 4.66
CA ILE A 272 1.50 -9.60 4.86
C ILE A 272 1.14 -9.13 6.27
N SER A 273 0.07 -9.68 6.89
CA SER A 273 -0.27 -9.37 8.28
C SER A 273 0.82 -9.82 9.25
N THR A 274 1.45 -10.97 8.97
CA THR A 274 2.60 -11.47 9.76
C THR A 274 3.80 -10.55 9.61
N LEU A 275 4.12 -10.10 8.39
CA LEU A 275 5.23 -9.19 8.15
C LEU A 275 4.98 -7.81 8.79
N ASN A 276 3.76 -7.30 8.69
CA ASN A 276 3.35 -6.06 9.34
C ASN A 276 3.50 -6.17 10.87
N ALA A 277 3.09 -7.29 11.48
CA ALA A 277 3.23 -7.51 12.91
C ALA A 277 4.70 -7.49 13.36
N GLN A 278 5.62 -8.07 12.59
CA GLN A 278 7.05 -8.02 12.92
C GLN A 278 7.60 -6.60 12.96
N VAL A 279 7.04 -5.67 12.18
CA VAL A 279 7.42 -4.26 12.24
C VAL A 279 6.69 -3.54 13.38
N ASP A 280 5.37 -3.64 13.42
CA ASP A 280 4.53 -2.80 14.28
C ASP A 280 4.47 -3.28 15.74
N ILE A 281 4.70 -4.58 15.98
CA ILE A 281 4.66 -5.21 17.31
C ILE A 281 6.05 -5.59 17.79
N ASP A 282 6.85 -6.28 16.93
CA ASP A 282 8.18 -6.76 17.31
C ASP A 282 9.27 -5.70 17.12
N HIS A 283 8.89 -4.51 16.62
CA HIS A 283 9.76 -3.35 16.41
C HIS A 283 10.98 -3.61 15.51
N ARG A 284 10.86 -4.56 14.59
CA ARG A 284 11.87 -4.78 13.55
C ARG A 284 11.75 -3.72 12.46
N THR A 285 12.85 -3.41 11.78
CA THR A 285 12.77 -2.50 10.64
C THR A 285 12.14 -3.19 9.41
N PRO A 286 11.43 -2.46 8.53
CA PRO A 286 10.91 -3.01 7.28
C PRO A 286 11.99 -3.70 6.44
N GLN A 287 13.22 -3.17 6.45
CA GLN A 287 14.38 -3.75 5.76
C GLN A 287 14.78 -5.12 6.31
N GLN A 288 14.81 -5.28 7.64
CA GLN A 288 15.11 -6.56 8.29
C GLN A 288 14.04 -7.60 8.01
N VAL A 289 12.75 -7.19 8.09
CA VAL A 289 11.61 -8.08 7.84
C VAL A 289 11.61 -8.54 6.37
N ALA A 290 11.78 -7.62 5.44
CA ALA A 290 11.86 -7.92 4.01
C ALA A 290 13.06 -8.83 3.69
N HIS A 291 14.23 -8.56 4.27
CA HIS A 291 15.43 -9.37 4.06
C HIS A 291 15.23 -10.82 4.49
N GLN A 292 14.75 -11.02 5.71
CA GLN A 292 14.49 -12.37 6.25
C GLN A 292 13.46 -13.10 5.39
N PHE A 293 12.35 -12.45 5.05
CA PHE A 293 11.31 -13.05 4.23
C PHE A 293 11.84 -13.48 2.85
N LEU A 294 12.62 -12.63 2.19
CA LEU A 294 13.20 -12.94 0.88
C LEU A 294 14.23 -14.09 0.97
N GLN A 295 15.03 -14.17 2.05
CA GLN A 295 15.93 -15.29 2.30
C GLN A 295 15.15 -16.61 2.52
N ASP A 296 14.09 -16.58 3.34
CA ASP A 296 13.25 -17.75 3.62
C ASP A 296 12.55 -18.27 2.34
N LYS A 297 12.35 -17.41 1.35
CA LYS A 297 11.82 -17.74 0.02
C LYS A 297 12.90 -18.11 -1.01
N GLY A 298 14.19 -18.07 -0.64
CA GLY A 298 15.30 -18.38 -1.52
C GLY A 298 15.53 -17.35 -2.64
N LEU A 299 15.16 -16.09 -2.39
CA LEU A 299 15.26 -14.99 -3.36
C LEU A 299 16.48 -14.09 -3.16
N LEU A 300 17.14 -14.19 -2.00
CA LEU A 300 18.40 -13.48 -1.69
C LEU A 300 19.56 -14.43 -1.47
#